data_a655acb422d688b5d5605f11004a983d
#
_entry.id   a655acb422d688b5d5605f11004a983d
#
_cell.length_a   1.000
_cell.length_b   1.000
_cell.length_c   1.000
_cell.angle_alpha   90.00
_cell.angle_beta   90.00
_cell.angle_gamma   90.00
#
_symmetry.space_group_name_H-M   'P 1'
#
loop_
_entity.id
_entity.type
_entity.pdbx_description
1 polymer ?
#
loop_
_entity_poly.entity_id
_entity_poly.type
_entity_poly.pdbx_seq_one_letter_code
_entity_poly.pdbx_strand_id
1 'polypeptide(L)'
;ILYSWNYAYNSDNVKGTPKTIKDFFNTKKFPGKRAIYKGALTNLEIALAADGIKPGKGGAKIYKALNTDKGVQRAMDKIKKLCTDPQGGCVFWSAGAQPPELLMSGEVVMATGWNGRFFNAAVGEGAPIVQVWDAQGLDYEYFVLVKGSPNEADAKKALAEMTSTEGCLLYTSPSPRD
;
A
#
# COMPACT_ATOMS: atom_id res chain seq x y z
N ILE A 1 6.99 -9.68 -10.98
CA ILE A 1 7.16 -8.25 -10.66
C ILE A 1 7.11 -8.10 -9.15
N LEU A 2 8.01 -7.30 -8.57
CA LEU A 2 7.99 -6.93 -7.16
C LEU A 2 7.34 -5.57 -7.03
N TYR A 3 6.38 -5.43 -6.13
CA TYR A 3 5.77 -4.15 -5.78
C TYR A 3 5.64 -4.01 -4.26
N SER A 4 5.25 -2.85 -3.79
CA SER A 4 5.02 -2.66 -2.38
C SER A 4 3.68 -1.98 -2.09
N TRP A 5 3.12 -2.36 -0.94
CA TRP A 5 2.09 -1.62 -0.25
C TRP A 5 2.76 -0.63 0.69
N ASN A 6 2.41 0.61 0.56
CA ASN A 6 2.84 1.65 1.49
C ASN A 6 1.68 2.62 1.75
N TYR A 7 1.93 3.71 2.45
CA TYR A 7 0.97 4.78 2.49
C TYR A 7 1.55 6.07 1.91
N ALA A 8 0.68 6.93 1.44
CA ALA A 8 1.03 8.25 0.97
C ALA A 8 0.12 9.30 1.60
N TYR A 9 0.54 10.55 1.53
CA TYR A 9 -0.26 11.70 1.95
C TYR A 9 -0.17 12.82 0.93
N ASN A 10 -1.19 13.69 0.92
CA ASN A 10 -1.15 14.93 0.14
C ASN A 10 -0.45 16.02 0.96
N SER A 11 0.69 16.52 0.46
CA SER A 11 1.50 17.51 1.17
C SER A 11 0.83 18.87 1.34
N ASP A 12 -0.14 19.20 0.50
CA ASP A 12 -0.87 20.47 0.59
C ASP A 12 -1.95 20.40 1.69
N ASN A 13 -2.46 19.20 1.99
CA ASN A 13 -3.52 19.00 2.97
C ASN A 13 -3.03 18.56 4.36
N VAL A 14 -1.76 18.18 4.48
CA VAL A 14 -1.19 17.68 5.73
C VAL A 14 -0.15 18.66 6.27
N LYS A 15 -0.42 19.25 7.44
CA LYS A 15 0.55 20.07 8.13
C LYS A 15 1.64 19.21 8.78
N GLY A 16 2.88 19.41 8.37
CA GLY A 16 4.03 18.65 8.84
C GLY A 16 4.37 17.46 7.93
N THR A 17 5.30 16.62 8.36
CA THR A 17 5.85 15.52 7.56
C THR A 17 5.62 14.19 8.26
N PRO A 18 4.61 13.42 7.88
CA PRO A 18 4.44 12.03 8.32
C PRO A 18 5.64 11.18 7.88
N LYS A 19 6.19 10.35 8.78
CA LYS A 19 7.39 9.54 8.51
C LYS A 19 7.24 8.07 8.85
N THR A 20 6.26 7.74 9.69
CA THR A 20 6.11 6.39 10.22
C THR A 20 4.68 5.90 10.09
N ILE A 21 4.50 4.59 10.10
CA ILE A 21 3.15 4.01 10.09
C ILE A 21 2.33 4.42 11.33
N LYS A 22 2.98 4.80 12.42
CA LYS A 22 2.29 5.36 13.59
C LYS A 22 1.65 6.70 13.28
N ASP A 23 2.25 7.51 12.40
CA ASP A 23 1.69 8.80 11.98
C ASP A 23 0.39 8.61 11.19
N PHE A 24 0.29 7.53 10.39
CA PHE A 24 -0.95 7.17 9.70
C PHE A 24 -2.13 6.96 10.66
N PHE A 25 -1.88 6.37 11.82
CA PHE A 25 -2.89 6.11 12.86
C PHE A 25 -3.04 7.24 13.87
N ASN A 26 -2.24 8.31 13.79
CA ASN A 26 -2.27 9.42 14.74
C ASN A 26 -3.15 10.58 14.24
N THR A 27 -4.45 10.45 14.45
CA THR A 27 -5.46 11.44 14.05
C THR A 27 -5.37 12.75 14.83
N LYS A 28 -4.81 12.75 16.04
CA LYS A 28 -4.58 13.96 16.82
C LYS A 28 -3.50 14.84 16.19
N LYS A 29 -2.40 14.23 15.73
CA LYS A 29 -1.29 14.94 15.09
C LYS A 29 -1.61 15.29 13.63
N PHE A 30 -2.30 14.41 12.96
CA PHE A 30 -2.67 14.53 11.55
C PHE A 30 -4.17 14.28 11.40
N PRO A 31 -5.02 15.26 11.68
CA PRO A 31 -6.47 15.10 11.57
C PRO A 31 -6.93 14.90 10.12
N GLY A 32 -8.05 14.21 9.94
CA GLY A 32 -8.67 13.94 8.64
C GLY A 32 -8.82 12.44 8.35
N LYS A 33 -9.61 12.11 7.32
CA LYS A 33 -9.92 10.73 6.95
C LYS A 33 -8.71 10.01 6.37
N ARG A 34 -8.76 8.67 6.47
CA ARG A 34 -7.78 7.74 5.88
C ARG A 34 -8.44 6.88 4.84
N ALA A 35 -7.81 6.69 3.69
CA ALA A 35 -8.22 5.65 2.75
C ALA A 35 -7.47 4.35 3.06
N ILE A 36 -8.21 3.27 3.25
CA ILE A 36 -7.67 1.93 3.51
C ILE A 36 -8.32 0.91 2.59
N TYR A 37 -7.60 -0.15 2.26
CA TYR A 37 -8.11 -1.21 1.39
C TYR A 37 -9.33 -1.91 2.00
N LYS A 38 -10.32 -2.25 1.17
CA LYS A 38 -11.51 -3.01 1.58
C LYS A 38 -11.18 -4.50 1.69
N GLY A 39 -10.28 -4.86 2.58
CA GLY A 39 -9.85 -6.23 2.81
C GLY A 39 -8.88 -6.32 3.98
N ALA A 40 -8.55 -7.55 4.40
CA ALA A 40 -7.67 -7.78 5.53
C ALA A 40 -6.19 -7.55 5.17
N LEU A 41 -5.81 -7.92 3.95
CA LEU A 41 -4.44 -7.84 3.46
C LEU A 41 -3.85 -6.45 3.66
N THR A 42 -2.66 -6.37 4.19
CA THR A 42 -1.90 -5.18 4.54
C THR A 42 -2.48 -4.39 5.72
N ASN A 43 -3.80 -4.28 5.85
CA ASN A 43 -4.43 -3.51 6.92
C ASN A 43 -4.12 -4.07 8.32
N LEU A 44 -4.16 -5.40 8.47
CA LEU A 44 -3.87 -6.04 9.76
C LEU A 44 -2.38 -5.92 10.11
N GLU A 45 -1.52 -6.07 9.12
CA GLU A 45 -0.06 -5.97 9.27
C GLU A 45 0.36 -4.57 9.70
N ILE A 46 -0.11 -3.53 9.01
CA ILE A 46 0.24 -2.14 9.35
C ILE A 46 -0.37 -1.71 10.69
N ALA A 47 -1.56 -2.21 11.02
CA ALA A 47 -2.18 -1.94 12.32
C ALA A 47 -1.34 -2.49 13.47
N LEU A 48 -0.83 -3.72 13.36
CA LEU A 48 0.07 -4.29 14.36
C LEU A 48 1.43 -3.59 14.41
N ALA A 49 1.98 -3.19 13.27
CA ALA A 49 3.20 -2.41 13.21
C ALA A 49 3.03 -1.06 13.90
N ALA A 50 1.94 -0.35 13.62
CA ALA A 50 1.59 0.91 14.28
C ALA A 50 1.33 0.74 15.78
N ASP A 51 0.87 -0.44 16.21
CA ASP A 51 0.65 -0.78 17.61
C ASP A 51 1.90 -1.30 18.33
N GLY A 52 3.06 -1.20 17.67
CA GLY A 52 4.39 -1.40 18.26
C GLY A 52 5.00 -2.78 18.07
N ILE A 53 4.37 -3.67 17.30
CA ILE A 53 5.01 -4.94 16.93
C ILE A 53 6.04 -4.65 15.84
N LYS A 54 7.33 -4.76 16.18
CA LYS A 54 8.41 -4.67 15.18
C LYS A 54 8.30 -5.84 14.21
N PRO A 55 8.26 -5.61 12.89
CA PRO A 55 8.01 -6.69 11.91
C PRO A 55 9.00 -7.86 12.01
N GLY A 56 10.29 -7.57 12.26
CA GLY A 56 11.36 -8.57 12.17
C GLY A 56 11.69 -8.91 10.70
N LYS A 57 12.57 -9.88 10.47
CA LYS A 57 12.92 -10.31 9.12
C LYS A 57 11.68 -10.83 8.38
N GLY A 58 11.38 -10.29 7.22
CA GLY A 58 10.24 -10.70 6.39
C GLY A 58 8.87 -10.59 7.07
N GLY A 59 8.72 -9.73 8.07
CA GLY A 59 7.44 -9.60 8.77
C GLY A 59 7.13 -10.72 9.78
N ALA A 60 8.06 -11.63 10.05
CA ALA A 60 7.81 -12.85 10.83
C ALA A 60 7.10 -12.63 12.16
N LYS A 61 7.40 -11.54 12.87
CA LYS A 61 6.75 -11.24 14.16
C LYS A 61 5.30 -10.78 14.01
N ILE A 62 5.00 -10.06 12.92
CA ILE A 62 3.63 -9.65 12.57
C ILE A 62 2.81 -10.91 12.26
N TYR A 63 3.29 -11.77 11.36
CA TYR A 63 2.58 -12.99 10.98
C TYR A 63 2.43 -13.98 12.15
N LYS A 64 3.44 -14.08 13.02
CA LYS A 64 3.29 -14.86 14.27
C LYS A 64 2.14 -14.33 15.14
N ALA A 65 1.98 -13.02 15.24
CA ALA A 65 0.86 -12.43 15.98
C ALA A 65 -0.47 -12.67 15.27
N LEU A 66 -0.55 -12.46 13.94
CA LEU A 66 -1.74 -12.69 13.14
C LEU A 66 -2.18 -14.15 13.06
N ASN A 67 -1.29 -15.11 13.38
CA ASN A 67 -1.64 -16.52 13.50
C ASN A 67 -2.36 -16.86 14.81
N THR A 68 -2.88 -15.88 15.51
CA THR A 68 -3.68 -16.02 16.74
C THR A 68 -4.89 -15.11 16.72
N ASP A 69 -6.01 -15.57 17.26
CA ASP A 69 -7.25 -14.76 17.38
C ASP A 69 -6.98 -13.45 18.13
N LYS A 70 -6.17 -13.50 19.18
CA LYS A 70 -5.78 -12.31 19.96
C LYS A 70 -5.04 -11.29 19.11
N GLY A 71 -4.15 -11.73 18.23
CA GLY A 71 -3.41 -10.83 17.34
C GLY A 71 -4.30 -10.21 16.27
N VAL A 72 -5.18 -11.01 15.68
CA VAL A 72 -6.18 -10.52 14.71
C VAL A 72 -7.11 -9.51 15.38
N GLN A 73 -7.66 -9.83 16.56
CA GLN A 73 -8.52 -8.91 17.30
C GLN A 73 -7.82 -7.60 17.62
N ARG A 74 -6.55 -7.65 18.06
CA ARG A 74 -5.74 -6.46 18.35
C ARG A 74 -5.57 -5.57 17.12
N ALA A 75 -5.33 -6.16 15.94
CA ALA A 75 -5.23 -5.42 14.68
C ALA A 75 -6.57 -4.77 14.31
N MET A 76 -7.66 -5.53 14.42
CA MET A 76 -9.01 -5.04 14.13
C MET A 76 -9.42 -3.90 15.06
N ASP A 77 -9.12 -3.98 16.34
CA ASP A 77 -9.40 -2.92 17.32
C ASP A 77 -8.64 -1.63 16.97
N LYS A 78 -7.41 -1.75 16.50
CA LYS A 78 -6.60 -0.61 16.05
C LYS A 78 -7.23 0.07 14.83
N ILE A 79 -7.68 -0.70 13.84
CA ILE A 79 -8.37 -0.20 12.64
C ILE A 79 -9.71 0.42 13.03
N LYS A 80 -10.50 -0.29 13.85
CA LYS A 80 -11.79 0.21 14.34
C LYS A 80 -11.63 1.57 15.02
N LYS A 81 -10.63 1.69 15.90
CA LYS A 81 -10.34 2.96 16.58
C LYS A 81 -10.03 4.09 15.60
N LEU A 82 -9.26 3.82 14.54
CA LEU A 82 -8.98 4.81 13.49
C LEU A 82 -10.26 5.23 12.75
N CYS A 83 -11.08 4.25 12.35
CA CYS A 83 -12.26 4.50 11.53
C CYS A 83 -13.43 5.15 12.31
N THR A 84 -13.47 5.00 13.64
CA THR A 84 -14.48 5.61 14.50
C THR A 84 -14.00 6.89 15.20
N ASP A 85 -12.76 7.32 14.97
CA ASP A 85 -12.21 8.53 15.58
C ASP A 85 -12.90 9.77 14.99
N PRO A 86 -13.44 10.69 15.81
CA PRO A 86 -14.07 11.93 15.32
C PRO A 86 -13.13 12.85 14.52
N GLN A 87 -11.83 12.78 14.77
CA GLN A 87 -10.79 13.54 14.03
C GLN A 87 -10.23 12.76 12.84
N GLY A 88 -10.69 11.54 12.62
CA GLY A 88 -10.22 10.61 11.60
C GLY A 88 -11.35 10.13 10.70
N GLY A 89 -11.56 8.82 10.70
CA GLY A 89 -12.51 8.12 9.86
C GLY A 89 -11.83 7.41 8.70
N CYS A 90 -12.54 6.46 8.11
CA CYS A 90 -12.03 5.66 7.00
C CYS A 90 -12.90 5.78 5.76
N VAL A 91 -12.24 5.84 4.61
CA VAL A 91 -12.82 5.59 3.30
C VAL A 91 -12.24 4.27 2.80
N PHE A 92 -13.08 3.33 2.43
CA PHE A 92 -12.65 2.03 1.95
C PHE A 92 -12.53 2.02 0.43
N TRP A 93 -11.37 1.66 -0.09
CA TRP A 93 -11.14 1.54 -1.51
C TRP A 93 -10.98 0.06 -1.94
N SER A 94 -11.29 -0.23 -3.20
CA SER A 94 -11.19 -1.58 -3.79
C SER A 94 -10.49 -1.60 -5.14
N ALA A 95 -10.35 -0.45 -5.80
CA ALA A 95 -9.63 -0.31 -7.07
C ALA A 95 -8.36 0.52 -6.88
N GLY A 96 -7.25 0.09 -7.49
CA GLY A 96 -5.93 0.70 -7.28
C GLY A 96 -5.78 2.15 -7.74
N ALA A 97 -6.67 2.67 -8.56
CA ALA A 97 -6.70 4.08 -8.94
C ALA A 97 -7.29 4.99 -7.85
N GLN A 98 -8.14 4.46 -6.98
CA GLN A 98 -8.86 5.24 -5.98
C GLN A 98 -7.96 5.94 -4.94
N PRO A 99 -6.91 5.32 -4.36
CA PRO A 99 -6.10 5.98 -3.35
C PRO A 99 -5.48 7.31 -3.78
N PRO A 100 -4.81 7.45 -4.94
CA PRO A 100 -4.31 8.75 -5.38
C PRO A 100 -5.45 9.74 -5.71
N GLU A 101 -6.57 9.30 -6.30
CA GLU A 101 -7.73 10.15 -6.56
C GLU A 101 -8.32 10.74 -5.27
N LEU A 102 -8.47 9.93 -4.23
CA LEU A 102 -8.96 10.34 -2.91
C LEU A 102 -8.01 11.35 -2.21
N LEU A 103 -6.71 11.20 -2.43
CA LEU A 103 -5.71 12.17 -1.94
C LEU A 103 -5.77 13.48 -2.71
N MET A 104 -5.89 13.43 -4.03
CA MET A 104 -5.95 14.62 -4.89
C MET A 104 -7.24 15.41 -4.68
N SER A 105 -8.37 14.74 -4.51
CA SER A 105 -9.66 15.40 -4.22
C SER A 105 -9.71 16.01 -2.81
N GLY A 106 -8.78 15.65 -1.92
CA GLY A 106 -8.81 16.08 -0.53
C GLY A 106 -9.84 15.38 0.33
N GLU A 107 -10.51 14.34 -0.17
CA GLU A 107 -11.47 13.56 0.62
C GLU A 107 -10.77 12.82 1.78
N VAL A 108 -9.52 12.41 1.57
CA VAL A 108 -8.67 11.83 2.61
C VAL A 108 -7.33 12.56 2.68
N VAL A 109 -6.71 12.58 3.85
CA VAL A 109 -5.39 13.20 4.04
C VAL A 109 -4.25 12.19 3.87
N MET A 110 -4.50 10.91 4.11
CA MET A 110 -3.55 9.82 3.93
C MET A 110 -4.27 8.59 3.35
N ALA A 111 -3.56 7.82 2.53
CA ALA A 111 -4.11 6.62 1.90
C ALA A 111 -3.08 5.49 1.90
N THR A 112 -3.48 4.27 2.21
CA THR A 112 -2.72 3.08 1.85
C THR A 112 -2.93 2.76 0.39
N GLY A 113 -1.93 2.17 -0.28
CA GLY A 113 -2.06 1.80 -1.68
C GLY A 113 -0.80 1.17 -2.24
N TRP A 114 -0.79 0.95 -3.53
CA TRP A 114 0.35 0.39 -4.26
C TRP A 114 1.31 1.50 -4.67
N ASN A 115 2.59 1.31 -4.38
CA ASN A 115 3.64 2.30 -4.63
C ASN A 115 3.65 2.85 -6.06
N GLY A 116 3.44 2.00 -7.07
CA GLY A 116 3.42 2.41 -8.47
C GLY A 116 2.29 3.39 -8.80
N ARG A 117 1.12 3.27 -8.15
CA ARG A 117 -0.01 4.20 -8.34
C ARG A 117 0.31 5.58 -7.76
N PHE A 118 0.88 5.63 -6.57
CA PHE A 118 1.32 6.89 -5.95
C PHE A 118 2.47 7.53 -6.72
N PHE A 119 3.41 6.70 -7.21
CA PHE A 119 4.51 7.20 -8.03
C PHE A 119 4.01 7.85 -9.32
N ASN A 120 3.10 7.19 -10.04
CA ASN A 120 2.52 7.75 -11.26
C ASN A 120 1.82 9.09 -10.99
N ALA A 121 1.00 9.17 -9.96
CA ALA A 121 0.33 10.41 -9.60
C ALA A 121 1.33 11.52 -9.21
N ALA A 122 2.36 11.21 -8.42
CA ALA A 122 3.34 12.18 -7.96
C ALA A 122 4.29 12.65 -9.09
N VAL A 123 4.84 11.72 -9.87
CA VAL A 123 5.88 12.03 -10.87
C VAL A 123 5.29 12.19 -12.27
N GLY A 124 4.35 11.32 -12.65
CA GLY A 124 3.73 11.37 -13.97
C GLY A 124 2.71 12.51 -14.12
N GLU A 125 1.97 12.81 -13.06
CA GLU A 125 0.89 13.80 -13.09
C GLU A 125 1.21 15.07 -12.28
N GLY A 126 2.36 15.09 -11.57
CA GLY A 126 2.78 16.25 -10.77
C GLY A 126 1.92 16.50 -9.53
N ALA A 127 1.21 15.48 -9.02
CA ALA A 127 0.37 15.62 -7.85
C ALA A 127 1.21 15.80 -6.57
N PRO A 128 0.75 16.56 -5.57
CA PRO A 128 1.47 16.80 -4.31
C PRO A 128 1.36 15.58 -3.38
N ILE A 129 1.73 14.42 -3.88
CA ILE A 129 1.66 13.13 -3.18
C ILE A 129 3.05 12.72 -2.74
N VAL A 130 3.21 12.47 -1.44
CA VAL A 130 4.45 12.01 -0.82
C VAL A 130 4.26 10.62 -0.26
N GLN A 131 5.08 9.67 -0.70
CA GLN A 131 5.06 8.29 -0.22
C GLN A 131 5.87 8.13 1.06
N VAL A 132 5.37 7.30 1.98
CA VAL A 132 6.05 6.92 3.22
C VAL A 132 6.30 5.42 3.21
N TRP A 133 7.56 5.03 3.34
CA TRP A 133 8.03 3.66 3.17
C TRP A 133 8.12 2.86 4.49
N ASP A 134 7.89 3.51 5.63
CA ASP A 134 7.91 2.81 6.92
C ASP A 134 6.79 1.77 7.01
N ALA A 135 7.15 0.56 7.42
CA ALA A 135 6.27 -0.60 7.49
C ALA A 135 5.61 -1.00 6.15
N GLN A 136 6.28 -0.72 5.02
CA GLN A 136 5.82 -1.20 3.72
C GLN A 136 5.73 -2.73 3.69
N GLY A 137 4.74 -3.25 3.02
CA GLY A 137 4.64 -4.67 2.67
C GLY A 137 5.15 -4.90 1.25
N LEU A 138 6.03 -5.90 1.07
CA LEU A 138 6.46 -6.33 -0.25
C LEU A 138 5.60 -7.49 -0.72
N ASP A 139 5.25 -7.48 -1.99
CA ASP A 139 4.47 -8.54 -2.60
C ASP A 139 4.93 -8.80 -4.04
N TYR A 140 4.54 -9.95 -4.59
CA TYR A 140 4.96 -10.41 -5.89
C TYR A 140 3.75 -10.60 -6.81
N GLU A 141 3.89 -10.15 -8.02
CA GLU A 141 2.99 -10.51 -9.12
C GLU A 141 3.66 -11.53 -10.02
N TYR A 142 2.87 -12.47 -10.51
CA TYR A 142 3.32 -13.56 -11.37
C TYR A 142 2.54 -13.53 -12.68
N PHE A 143 3.26 -13.63 -13.78
CA PHE A 143 2.65 -14.02 -15.03
C PHE A 143 2.42 -15.52 -15.03
N VAL A 144 1.28 -15.95 -15.46
CA VAL A 144 0.94 -17.37 -15.53
C VAL A 144 0.43 -17.74 -16.92
N LEU A 145 0.74 -18.96 -17.36
CA LEU A 145 0.15 -19.56 -18.55
C LEU A 145 -1.06 -20.38 -18.13
N VAL A 146 -2.19 -20.12 -18.77
CA VAL A 146 -3.40 -20.92 -18.53
C VAL A 146 -3.22 -22.29 -19.17
N LYS A 147 -3.35 -23.34 -18.37
CA LYS A 147 -3.25 -24.75 -18.85
C LYS A 147 -4.28 -25.02 -19.96
N GLY A 148 -3.83 -25.59 -21.06
CA GLY A 148 -4.70 -25.91 -22.22
C GLY A 148 -4.95 -24.70 -23.14
N SER A 149 -4.20 -23.61 -23.00
CA SER A 149 -4.26 -22.51 -23.97
C SER A 149 -3.83 -23.01 -25.37
N PRO A 150 -4.59 -22.72 -26.44
CA PRO A 150 -4.20 -23.08 -27.80
C PRO A 150 -2.95 -22.36 -28.29
N ASN A 151 -2.59 -21.23 -27.64
CA ASN A 151 -1.46 -20.37 -28.01
C ASN A 151 -0.30 -20.50 -27.02
N GLU A 152 -0.12 -21.64 -26.35
CA GLU A 152 0.89 -21.82 -25.29
C GLU A 152 2.31 -21.49 -25.76
N ALA A 153 2.68 -21.89 -26.98
CA ALA A 153 4.02 -21.65 -27.52
C ALA A 153 4.32 -20.15 -27.71
N ASP A 154 3.36 -19.39 -28.23
CA ASP A 154 3.52 -17.95 -28.44
C ASP A 154 3.41 -17.18 -27.13
N ALA A 155 2.56 -17.62 -26.22
CA ALA A 155 2.48 -17.04 -24.88
C ALA A 155 3.79 -17.23 -24.10
N LYS A 156 4.50 -18.36 -24.26
CA LYS A 156 5.84 -18.55 -23.67
C LYS A 156 6.88 -17.59 -24.25
N LYS A 157 6.85 -17.35 -25.57
CA LYS A 157 7.76 -16.35 -26.19
C LYS A 157 7.44 -14.94 -25.69
N ALA A 158 6.17 -14.56 -25.64
CA ALA A 158 5.74 -13.27 -25.13
C ALA A 158 6.17 -13.08 -23.67
N LEU A 159 6.00 -14.10 -22.81
CA LEU A 159 6.48 -14.05 -21.43
C LEU A 159 7.99 -13.88 -21.31
N ALA A 160 8.76 -14.60 -22.15
CA ALA A 160 10.21 -14.47 -22.16
C ALA A 160 10.63 -13.05 -22.52
N GLU A 161 10.00 -12.44 -23.51
CA GLU A 161 10.24 -11.04 -23.90
C GLU A 161 9.85 -10.06 -22.80
N MET A 162 8.64 -10.18 -22.25
CA MET A 162 8.14 -9.30 -21.16
C MET A 162 8.98 -9.39 -19.89
N THR A 163 9.65 -10.53 -19.64
CA THR A 163 10.48 -10.76 -18.46
C THR A 163 11.98 -10.56 -18.75
N SER A 164 12.35 -10.23 -19.99
CA SER A 164 13.71 -9.80 -20.33
C SER A 164 14.08 -8.50 -19.61
N THR A 165 15.37 -8.18 -19.55
CA THR A 165 15.80 -6.92 -18.94
C THR A 165 15.19 -5.71 -19.65
N GLU A 166 15.12 -5.74 -20.97
CA GLU A 166 14.53 -4.67 -21.79
C GLU A 166 13.02 -4.58 -21.58
N GLY A 167 12.31 -5.72 -21.61
CA GLY A 167 10.87 -5.78 -21.33
C GLY A 167 10.54 -5.30 -19.91
N CYS A 168 11.34 -5.68 -18.91
CA CYS A 168 11.15 -5.22 -17.54
C CYS A 168 11.31 -3.71 -17.40
N LEU A 169 12.24 -3.08 -18.12
CA LEU A 169 12.42 -1.62 -18.09
C LEU A 169 11.22 -0.86 -18.66
N LEU A 170 10.54 -1.45 -19.63
CA LEU A 170 9.32 -0.85 -20.22
C LEU A 170 8.08 -1.06 -19.37
N TYR A 171 8.04 -2.12 -18.56
CA TYR A 171 6.83 -2.57 -17.87
C TYR A 171 6.81 -2.23 -16.38
N THR A 172 7.96 -2.11 -15.75
CA THR A 172 8.05 -1.73 -14.34
C THR A 172 8.11 -0.22 -14.21
N SER A 173 7.28 0.33 -13.33
CA SER A 173 7.49 1.70 -12.87
C SER A 173 8.95 1.84 -12.44
N PRO A 174 9.65 2.90 -12.87
CA PRO A 174 11.01 3.12 -12.41
C PRO A 174 10.98 3.11 -10.87
N SER A 175 11.67 2.12 -10.30
CA SER A 175 11.94 2.15 -8.86
C SER A 175 12.86 3.36 -8.65
N PRO A 176 12.61 4.23 -7.68
CA PRO A 176 13.60 5.19 -7.27
C PRO A 176 14.79 4.38 -6.69
N ARG A 177 15.69 3.98 -7.57
CA ARG A 177 17.05 3.61 -7.21
C ARG A 177 17.85 4.83 -7.61
N ASP A 178 18.02 5.66 -6.65
CA ASP A 178 19.20 6.51 -6.36
C ASP A 178 18.81 7.49 -5.26
#